data_f0400c204a888d2c62e7082638813b0c
#
_entry.id   f0400c204a888d2c62e7082638813b0c
#
_cell.length_a   1.000
_cell.length_b   1.000
_cell.length_c   1.000
_cell.angle_alpha   90.00
_cell.angle_beta   90.00
_cell.angle_gamma   90.00
#
_symmetry.space_group_name_H-M   'P 1'
#
loop_
_entity.id
_entity.type
_entity.pdbx_description
1 polymer ?
#
loop_
_entity_poly.entity_id
_entity_poly.type
_entity_poly.pdbx_seq_one_letter_code
_entity_poly.pdbx_strand_id
1 'polypeptide(L)'
;MTQQQDYMIQLKDMNKWYGEFHVLKNINLNVKKGEKIVICGPSGSGKSTMIRCINRLEEHQAGNIFVSGTELTEDLKNIEAVRREVGMCFQHFNLFPHLTVLENCTLAPIWVKKMPKEEAEAVAMKYLKRVKIPDQADKYPGQLSGGQQQRVAIARSLCMSPKVM
;
A
#
# COMPACT_ATOMS: atom_id res chain seq x y z
N MET A 1 -16.16 -15.89 -26.21
CA MET A 1 -14.86 -15.38 -25.71
C MET A 1 -15.17 -14.28 -24.71
N THR A 2 -15.15 -14.63 -23.43
CA THR A 2 -15.39 -13.67 -22.33
C THR A 2 -14.21 -12.70 -22.29
N GLN A 3 -14.45 -11.43 -22.57
CA GLN A 3 -13.47 -10.37 -22.34
C GLN A 3 -13.11 -10.42 -20.84
N GLN A 4 -11.94 -10.92 -20.54
CA GLN A 4 -11.34 -10.83 -19.21
C GLN A 4 -11.07 -9.34 -18.99
N GLN A 5 -12.02 -8.64 -18.34
CA GLN A 5 -11.80 -7.23 -17.98
C GLN A 5 -10.58 -7.16 -17.09
N ASP A 6 -9.57 -6.40 -17.50
CA ASP A 6 -8.32 -6.17 -16.75
C ASP A 6 -8.60 -5.34 -15.49
N TYR A 7 -9.06 -6.00 -14.43
CA TYR A 7 -9.20 -5.37 -13.13
C TYR A 7 -7.88 -5.32 -12.40
N MET A 8 -7.54 -4.16 -11.85
CA MET A 8 -6.37 -3.99 -10.99
C MET A 8 -6.59 -4.61 -9.61
N ILE A 9 -7.82 -4.54 -9.10
CA ILE A 9 -8.26 -5.22 -7.88
C ILE A 9 -9.61 -5.86 -8.17
N GLN A 10 -9.79 -7.10 -7.71
CA GLN A 10 -11.08 -7.76 -7.72
C GLN A 10 -11.27 -8.51 -6.41
N LEU A 11 -12.36 -8.22 -5.71
CA LEU A 11 -12.84 -8.95 -4.55
C LEU A 11 -14.07 -9.73 -4.96
N LYS A 12 -14.11 -11.02 -4.65
CA LYS A 12 -15.23 -11.92 -4.94
C LYS A 12 -15.69 -12.60 -3.66
N ASP A 13 -16.88 -12.26 -3.21
CA ASP A 13 -17.51 -12.79 -2.00
C ASP A 13 -16.56 -12.83 -0.79
N MET A 14 -15.75 -11.78 -0.66
CA MET A 14 -14.72 -11.70 0.37
C MET A 14 -15.35 -11.51 1.74
N ASN A 15 -14.97 -12.37 2.67
CA ASN A 15 -15.47 -12.39 4.04
C ASN A 15 -14.31 -12.36 5.04
N LYS A 16 -14.50 -11.61 6.13
CA LYS A 16 -13.52 -11.47 7.21
C LYS A 16 -14.19 -11.56 8.56
N TRP A 17 -13.64 -12.40 9.43
CA TRP A 17 -14.03 -12.51 10.84
C TRP A 17 -12.87 -12.18 11.78
N TYR A 18 -13.19 -11.64 12.94
CA TYR A 18 -12.33 -11.58 14.13
C TYR A 18 -12.99 -12.43 15.21
N GLY A 19 -12.50 -13.66 15.40
CA GLY A 19 -13.19 -14.67 16.19
C GLY A 19 -14.59 -14.92 15.61
N GLU A 20 -15.63 -14.73 16.40
CA GLU A 20 -17.04 -14.89 15.97
C GLU A 20 -17.61 -13.63 15.28
N PHE A 21 -16.92 -12.51 15.36
CA PHE A 21 -17.41 -11.25 14.82
C PHE A 21 -17.15 -11.14 13.31
N HIS A 22 -18.24 -11.19 12.52
CA HIS A 22 -18.21 -11.09 11.05
C HIS A 22 -18.15 -9.62 10.61
N VAL A 23 -16.94 -9.13 10.35
CA VAL A 23 -16.66 -7.72 10.03
C VAL A 23 -16.94 -7.36 8.58
N LEU A 24 -16.50 -8.20 7.64
CA LEU A 24 -16.72 -8.01 6.21
C LEU A 24 -17.57 -9.16 5.69
N LYS A 25 -18.68 -8.82 5.03
CA LYS A 25 -19.71 -9.78 4.64
C LYS A 25 -19.92 -9.75 3.13
N ASN A 26 -19.51 -10.79 2.42
CA ASN A 26 -19.71 -10.98 0.97
C ASN A 26 -19.32 -9.73 0.16
N ILE A 27 -18.13 -9.20 0.42
CA ILE A 27 -17.65 -8.00 -0.26
C ILE A 27 -17.28 -8.33 -1.70
N ASN A 28 -17.93 -7.64 -2.62
CA ASN A 28 -17.67 -7.70 -4.06
C ASN A 28 -17.24 -6.31 -4.55
N LEU A 29 -16.06 -6.23 -5.19
CA LEU A 29 -15.52 -4.98 -5.70
C LEU A 29 -14.64 -5.27 -6.91
N ASN A 30 -14.82 -4.49 -7.96
CA ASN A 30 -13.97 -4.51 -9.15
C ASN A 30 -13.41 -3.11 -9.39
N VAL A 31 -12.08 -2.99 -9.44
CA VAL A 31 -11.37 -1.72 -9.68
C VAL A 31 -10.59 -1.83 -10.97
N LYS A 32 -10.84 -0.93 -11.90
CA LYS A 32 -10.15 -0.84 -13.20
C LYS A 32 -8.86 -0.05 -13.09
N LYS A 33 -7.98 -0.20 -14.07
CA LYS A 33 -6.76 0.59 -14.17
C LYS A 33 -7.07 2.09 -14.24
N GLY A 34 -6.42 2.87 -13.39
CA GLY A 34 -6.58 4.33 -13.31
C GLY A 34 -7.83 4.79 -12.56
N GLU A 35 -8.66 3.86 -12.08
CA GLU A 35 -9.83 4.20 -11.28
C GLU A 35 -9.42 4.67 -9.87
N LYS A 36 -10.19 5.61 -9.33
CA LYS A 36 -10.04 6.11 -7.96
C LYS A 36 -11.27 5.76 -7.16
N ILE A 37 -11.10 4.95 -6.13
CA ILE A 37 -12.19 4.49 -5.26
C ILE A 37 -12.11 5.21 -3.92
N VAL A 38 -13.23 5.72 -3.46
CA VAL A 38 -13.39 6.29 -2.12
C VAL A 38 -14.29 5.38 -1.30
N ILE A 39 -13.80 4.93 -0.14
CA ILE A 39 -14.54 4.06 0.77
C ILE A 39 -14.98 4.90 1.97
N CYS A 40 -16.29 5.10 2.10
CA CYS A 40 -16.92 5.90 3.16
C CYS A 40 -17.74 5.02 4.10
N GLY A 41 -17.90 5.47 5.32
CA GLY A 41 -18.72 4.80 6.34
C GLY A 41 -18.30 5.18 7.76
N PRO A 42 -19.08 4.82 8.78
CA PRO A 42 -18.80 5.13 10.18
C PRO A 42 -17.50 4.48 10.68
N SER A 43 -16.99 4.95 11.82
CA SER A 43 -15.85 4.31 12.49
C SER A 43 -16.21 2.86 12.85
N GLY A 44 -15.26 1.93 12.69
CA GLY A 44 -15.50 0.51 12.98
C GLY A 44 -16.22 -0.28 11.87
N SER A 45 -16.64 0.34 10.75
CA SER A 45 -17.35 -0.37 9.67
C SER A 45 -16.49 -1.28 8.79
N GLY A 46 -15.23 -1.53 9.14
CA GLY A 46 -14.36 -2.47 8.40
C GLY A 46 -13.58 -1.87 7.22
N LYS A 47 -13.65 -0.56 6.96
CA LYS A 47 -12.95 0.09 5.83
C LYS A 47 -11.45 -0.23 5.79
N SER A 48 -10.76 0.00 6.91
CA SER A 48 -9.31 -0.26 7.02
C SER A 48 -9.00 -1.75 6.95
N THR A 49 -9.87 -2.60 7.51
CA THR A 49 -9.76 -4.05 7.42
C THR A 49 -9.83 -4.53 5.98
N MET A 50 -10.79 -4.02 5.20
CA MET A 50 -10.93 -4.37 3.79
C MET A 50 -9.67 -3.99 2.98
N ILE A 51 -9.15 -2.77 3.16
CA ILE A 51 -7.91 -2.33 2.48
C ILE A 51 -6.73 -3.21 2.88
N ARG A 52 -6.61 -3.59 4.17
CA ARG A 52 -5.54 -4.46 4.65
C ARG A 52 -5.64 -5.89 4.16
N CYS A 53 -6.83 -6.36 3.80
CA CYS A 53 -6.99 -7.68 3.18
C CYS A 53 -6.40 -7.72 1.77
N ILE A 54 -6.45 -6.61 1.01
CA ILE A 54 -5.95 -6.55 -0.38
C ILE A 54 -4.45 -6.86 -0.49
N ASN A 55 -3.65 -6.49 0.53
CA ASN A 55 -2.21 -6.78 0.56
C ASN A 55 -1.82 -7.81 1.63
N ARG A 56 -2.80 -8.54 2.15
CA ARG A 56 -2.67 -9.57 3.20
C ARG A 56 -1.94 -9.07 4.47
N LEU A 57 -2.14 -7.82 4.85
CA LEU A 57 -1.85 -7.35 6.21
C LEU A 57 -2.89 -7.85 7.21
N GLU A 58 -4.08 -8.17 6.71
CA GLU A 58 -5.16 -8.89 7.39
C GLU A 58 -5.57 -10.08 6.52
N GLU A 59 -5.79 -11.23 7.15
CA GLU A 59 -6.25 -12.44 6.46
C GLU A 59 -7.78 -12.43 6.32
N HIS A 60 -8.28 -12.65 5.11
CA HIS A 60 -9.68 -12.98 4.89
C HIS A 60 -9.87 -14.49 5.00
N GLN A 61 -11.05 -14.96 5.41
CA GLN A 61 -11.30 -16.38 5.65
C GLN A 61 -12.16 -17.04 4.56
N ALA A 62 -12.85 -16.25 3.74
CA ALA A 62 -13.62 -16.80 2.61
C ALA A 62 -13.67 -15.80 1.45
N GLY A 63 -13.91 -16.30 0.24
CA GLY A 63 -13.89 -15.56 -1.00
C GLY A 63 -12.47 -15.44 -1.59
N ASN A 64 -12.34 -14.68 -2.67
CA ASN A 64 -11.08 -14.52 -3.40
C ASN A 64 -10.72 -13.06 -3.58
N ILE A 65 -9.44 -12.76 -3.53
CA ILE A 65 -8.86 -11.45 -3.83
C ILE A 65 -7.87 -11.61 -4.98
N PHE A 66 -8.03 -10.78 -6.01
CA PHE A 66 -7.08 -10.71 -7.13
C PHE A 66 -6.49 -9.31 -7.20
N VAL A 67 -5.18 -9.22 -7.40
CA VAL A 67 -4.44 -7.98 -7.61
C VAL A 67 -3.63 -8.11 -8.90
N SER A 68 -3.86 -7.23 -9.84
CA SER A 68 -3.24 -7.26 -11.18
C SER A 68 -3.35 -8.64 -11.85
N GLY A 69 -4.48 -9.32 -11.70
CA GLY A 69 -4.73 -10.66 -12.24
C GLY A 69 -4.13 -11.81 -11.42
N THR A 70 -3.34 -11.53 -10.38
CA THR A 70 -2.79 -12.54 -9.48
C THR A 70 -3.72 -12.77 -8.30
N GLU A 71 -4.15 -14.01 -8.10
CA GLU A 71 -4.93 -14.39 -6.91
C GLU A 71 -4.04 -14.34 -5.66
N LEU A 72 -4.54 -13.69 -4.62
CA LEU A 72 -3.87 -13.60 -3.32
C LEU A 72 -4.11 -14.89 -2.54
N THR A 73 -3.07 -15.69 -2.39
CA THR A 73 -3.07 -16.97 -1.67
C THR A 73 -2.30 -16.89 -0.36
N GLU A 74 -2.19 -18.03 0.34
CA GLU A 74 -1.39 -18.15 1.57
C GLU A 74 0.11 -18.35 1.31
N ASP A 75 0.52 -18.57 0.06
CA ASP A 75 1.91 -18.73 -0.30
C ASP A 75 2.71 -17.43 -0.09
N LEU A 76 3.81 -17.52 0.64
CA LEU A 76 4.64 -16.36 0.99
C LEU A 76 5.18 -15.62 -0.23
N LYS A 77 5.58 -16.34 -1.28
CA LYS A 77 6.08 -15.75 -2.53
C LYS A 77 4.99 -14.98 -3.26
N ASN A 78 3.76 -15.49 -3.23
CA ASN A 78 2.59 -14.83 -3.78
C ASN A 78 2.28 -13.53 -3.01
N ILE A 79 2.29 -13.58 -1.67
CA ILE A 79 2.06 -12.42 -0.82
C ILE A 79 3.12 -11.34 -1.07
N GLU A 80 4.40 -11.71 -1.16
CA GLU A 80 5.48 -10.78 -1.47
C GLU A 80 5.31 -10.13 -2.84
N ALA A 81 4.95 -10.91 -3.86
CA ALA A 81 4.71 -10.39 -5.21
C ALA A 81 3.59 -9.35 -5.21
N VAL A 82 2.46 -9.64 -4.55
CA VAL A 82 1.34 -8.68 -4.42
C VAL A 82 1.76 -7.43 -3.65
N ARG A 83 2.47 -7.57 -2.53
CA ARG A 83 2.94 -6.44 -1.72
C ARG A 83 3.92 -5.51 -2.46
N ARG A 84 4.65 -6.02 -3.43
CA ARG A 84 5.52 -5.18 -4.29
C ARG A 84 4.71 -4.28 -5.24
N GLU A 85 3.51 -4.71 -5.61
CA GLU A 85 2.63 -3.99 -6.53
C GLU A 85 1.63 -3.05 -5.84
N VAL A 86 1.38 -3.26 -4.53
CA VAL A 86 0.41 -2.48 -3.74
C VAL A 86 1.15 -1.57 -2.78
N GLY A 87 1.13 -0.27 -3.05
CA GLY A 87 1.58 0.75 -2.11
C GLY A 87 0.51 1.04 -1.06
N MET A 88 0.92 1.27 0.17
CA MET A 88 0.01 1.63 1.26
C MET A 88 0.54 2.79 2.09
N CYS A 89 -0.31 3.79 2.33
CA CYS A 89 -0.09 4.84 3.31
C CYS A 89 -0.97 4.59 4.52
N PHE A 90 -0.37 4.48 5.69
CA PHE A 90 -1.08 4.27 6.94
C PHE A 90 -1.58 5.58 7.53
N GLN A 91 -2.64 5.52 8.32
CA GLN A 91 -3.22 6.68 9.02
C GLN A 91 -2.22 7.38 9.96
N HIS A 92 -1.34 6.62 10.61
CA HIS A 92 -0.29 7.12 11.50
C HIS A 92 1.08 7.23 10.81
N PHE A 93 1.10 7.22 9.45
CA PHE A 93 2.26 7.35 8.58
C PHE A 93 3.30 6.24 8.75
N ASN A 94 3.51 5.69 9.94
CA ASN A 94 4.41 4.59 10.30
C ASN A 94 5.83 4.78 9.69
N LEU A 95 6.36 5.99 9.83
CA LEU A 95 7.74 6.28 9.46
C LEU A 95 8.70 5.66 10.49
N PHE A 96 9.84 5.19 10.03
CA PHE A 96 10.91 4.69 10.89
C PHE A 96 11.58 5.89 11.60
N PRO A 97 11.44 6.03 12.92
CA PRO A 97 11.87 7.25 13.63
C PRO A 97 13.39 7.40 13.71
N HIS A 98 14.12 6.31 13.58
CA HIS A 98 15.59 6.23 13.60
C HIS A 98 16.24 6.41 12.22
N LEU A 99 15.44 6.56 11.16
CA LEU A 99 15.90 6.82 9.80
C LEU A 99 15.53 8.23 9.38
N THR A 100 16.38 8.88 8.58
CA THR A 100 16.07 10.14 7.95
C THR A 100 14.90 10.00 6.96
N VAL A 101 14.37 11.11 6.48
CA VAL A 101 13.32 11.12 5.44
C VAL A 101 13.81 10.42 4.17
N LEU A 102 15.04 10.69 3.75
CA LEU A 102 15.63 10.05 2.57
C LEU A 102 15.77 8.54 2.78
N GLU A 103 16.29 8.12 3.92
CA GLU A 103 16.43 6.70 4.26
C GLU A 103 15.08 5.98 4.37
N ASN A 104 14.03 6.61 4.93
CA ASN A 104 12.68 6.08 4.91
C ASN A 104 12.17 5.80 3.49
N CYS A 105 12.54 6.64 2.53
CA CYS A 105 12.13 6.49 1.12
C CYS A 105 12.98 5.48 0.35
N THR A 106 14.26 5.31 0.70
CA THR A 106 15.21 4.46 -0.05
C THR A 106 15.27 3.02 0.47
N LEU A 107 14.87 2.77 1.72
CA LEU A 107 14.98 1.46 2.37
C LEU A 107 14.36 0.34 1.52
N ALA A 108 13.10 0.48 1.14
CA ALA A 108 12.39 -0.57 0.40
C ALA A 108 12.93 -0.74 -1.05
N PRO A 109 13.20 0.31 -1.84
CA PRO A 109 13.90 0.19 -3.12
C PRO A 109 15.21 -0.58 -3.03
N ILE A 110 16.06 -0.29 -2.05
CA ILE A 110 17.34 -0.96 -1.88
C ILE A 110 17.15 -2.43 -1.45
N TRP A 111 16.36 -2.68 -0.40
CA TRP A 111 16.26 -4.02 0.19
C TRP A 111 15.38 -4.98 -0.61
N VAL A 112 14.26 -4.49 -1.16
CA VAL A 112 13.26 -5.33 -1.84
C VAL A 112 13.53 -5.42 -3.34
N LYS A 113 13.84 -4.27 -3.99
CA LYS A 113 14.11 -4.23 -5.43
C LYS A 113 15.59 -4.45 -5.78
N LYS A 114 16.48 -4.47 -4.76
CA LYS A 114 17.94 -4.56 -4.95
C LYS A 114 18.50 -3.41 -5.78
N MET A 115 17.84 -2.25 -5.71
CA MET A 115 18.24 -1.04 -6.42
C MET A 115 19.57 -0.50 -5.85
N PRO A 116 20.53 -0.05 -6.67
CA PRO A 116 21.72 0.64 -6.19
C PRO A 116 21.35 1.87 -5.36
N LYS A 117 22.17 2.17 -4.32
CA LYS A 117 21.88 3.25 -3.38
C LYS A 117 21.69 4.61 -4.09
N GLU A 118 22.57 4.94 -4.99
CA GLU A 118 22.53 6.22 -5.74
C GLU A 118 21.24 6.35 -6.58
N GLU A 119 20.81 5.26 -7.22
CA GLU A 119 19.56 5.23 -7.98
C GLU A 119 18.34 5.38 -7.05
N ALA A 120 18.35 4.68 -5.90
CA ALA A 120 17.28 4.77 -4.90
C ALA A 120 17.15 6.20 -4.33
N GLU A 121 18.28 6.86 -4.06
CA GLU A 121 18.32 8.25 -3.60
C GLU A 121 17.77 9.21 -4.67
N ALA A 122 18.16 9.03 -5.94
CA ALA A 122 17.63 9.82 -7.04
C ALA A 122 16.10 9.67 -7.19
N VAL A 123 15.59 8.43 -7.08
CA VAL A 123 14.15 8.15 -7.09
C VAL A 123 13.46 8.79 -5.88
N ALA A 124 14.02 8.67 -4.69
CA ALA A 124 13.48 9.26 -3.47
C ALA A 124 13.40 10.79 -3.59
N MET A 125 14.49 11.45 -4.01
CA MET A 125 14.53 12.90 -4.20
C MET A 125 13.53 13.37 -5.27
N LYS A 126 13.32 12.61 -6.33
CA LYS A 126 12.26 12.89 -7.33
C LYS A 126 10.88 12.96 -6.68
N TYR A 127 10.54 11.98 -5.82
CA TYR A 127 9.23 11.97 -5.16
C TYR A 127 9.13 12.98 -4.03
N LEU A 128 10.20 13.24 -3.26
CA LEU A 128 10.22 14.31 -2.28
C LEU A 128 10.01 15.70 -2.92
N LYS A 129 10.59 15.94 -4.10
CA LYS A 129 10.32 17.15 -4.90
C LYS A 129 8.84 17.19 -5.33
N ARG A 130 8.27 16.08 -5.79
CA ARG A 130 6.87 16.01 -6.22
C ARG A 130 5.89 16.31 -5.09
N VAL A 131 6.19 15.90 -3.85
CA VAL A 131 5.38 16.22 -2.66
C VAL A 131 5.81 17.53 -1.99
N LYS A 132 6.72 18.29 -2.59
CA LYS A 132 7.17 19.65 -2.18
C LYS A 132 7.83 19.71 -0.79
N ILE A 133 8.70 18.74 -0.48
CA ILE A 133 9.51 18.70 0.75
C ILE A 133 10.95 18.19 0.52
N PRO A 134 11.65 18.53 -0.57
CA PRO A 134 12.99 18.02 -0.83
C PRO A 134 14.02 18.49 0.22
N ASP A 135 13.82 19.66 0.81
CA ASP A 135 14.63 20.28 1.86
C ASP A 135 14.54 19.55 3.22
N GLN A 136 13.64 18.60 3.35
CA GLN A 136 13.48 17.80 4.57
C GLN A 136 14.22 16.45 4.50
N ALA A 137 14.96 16.16 3.43
CA ALA A 137 15.56 14.86 3.15
C ALA A 137 16.44 14.30 4.29
N ASP A 138 17.22 15.17 4.92
CA ASP A 138 18.19 14.81 5.97
C ASP A 138 17.58 14.85 7.39
N LYS A 139 16.33 15.26 7.53
CA LYS A 139 15.64 15.33 8.83
C LYS A 139 15.05 13.98 9.23
N TYR A 140 14.88 13.82 10.54
CA TYR A 140 14.20 12.68 11.12
C TYR A 140 12.67 12.94 11.26
N PRO A 141 11.83 11.93 11.26
CA PRO A 141 10.37 12.07 11.37
C PRO A 141 9.91 12.94 12.54
N GLY A 142 10.58 12.85 13.70
CA GLY A 142 10.25 13.65 14.89
C GLY A 142 10.45 15.15 14.73
N GLN A 143 11.19 15.59 13.69
CA GLN A 143 11.44 16.99 13.38
C GLN A 143 10.43 17.58 12.39
N LEU A 144 9.47 16.76 11.94
CA LEU A 144 8.49 17.11 10.91
C LEU A 144 7.10 17.34 11.51
N SER A 145 6.37 18.28 10.94
CA SER A 145 4.93 18.40 11.20
C SER A 145 4.16 17.17 10.68
N GLY A 146 2.95 16.90 11.20
CA GLY A 146 2.13 15.79 10.74
C GLY A 146 1.85 15.82 9.24
N GLY A 147 1.63 16.99 8.65
CA GLY A 147 1.46 17.14 7.21
C GLY A 147 2.72 16.83 6.41
N GLN A 148 3.91 17.15 6.94
CA GLN A 148 5.18 16.76 6.32
C GLN A 148 5.40 15.25 6.43
N GLN A 149 5.13 14.64 7.59
CA GLN A 149 5.22 13.19 7.77
C GLN A 149 4.29 12.44 6.80
N GLN A 150 3.07 12.94 6.58
CA GLN A 150 2.15 12.39 5.60
C GLN A 150 2.75 12.43 4.18
N ARG A 151 3.34 13.55 3.79
CA ARG A 151 4.00 13.68 2.48
C ARG A 151 5.18 12.72 2.32
N VAL A 152 5.98 12.51 3.38
CA VAL A 152 7.04 11.50 3.40
C VAL A 152 6.47 10.10 3.20
N ALA A 153 5.39 9.74 3.91
CA ALA A 153 4.74 8.43 3.75
C ALA A 153 4.23 8.19 2.33
N ILE A 154 3.67 9.22 1.69
CA ILE A 154 3.26 9.17 0.28
C ILE A 154 4.49 8.98 -0.64
N ALA A 155 5.55 9.78 -0.45
CA ALA A 155 6.78 9.66 -1.25
C ALA A 155 7.41 8.28 -1.08
N ARG A 156 7.52 7.75 0.15
CA ARG A 156 8.01 6.41 0.45
C ARG A 156 7.26 5.33 -0.31
N SER A 157 5.93 5.40 -0.31
CA SER A 157 5.11 4.43 -1.05
C SER A 157 5.35 4.51 -2.56
N LEU A 158 5.46 5.72 -3.11
CA LEU A 158 5.69 5.94 -4.55
C LEU A 158 7.08 5.48 -5.02
N CYS A 159 8.10 5.48 -4.14
CA CYS A 159 9.46 5.01 -4.48
C CYS A 159 9.48 3.53 -4.91
N MET A 160 8.51 2.75 -4.49
CA MET A 160 8.31 1.37 -4.94
C MET A 160 7.64 1.27 -6.32
N SER A 161 7.22 2.39 -6.92
CA SER A 161 6.48 2.41 -8.20
C SER A 161 5.32 1.41 -8.22
N PRO A 162 4.43 1.45 -7.22
CA PRO A 162 3.35 0.48 -7.12
C PRO A 162 2.35 0.65 -8.27
N LYS A 163 1.69 -0.45 -8.67
CA LYS A 163 0.61 -0.41 -9.65
C LYS A 163 -0.72 0.05 -9.03
N VAL A 164 -0.88 -0.18 -7.73
CA VAL A 164 -2.04 0.20 -6.92
C VAL A 164 -1.57 0.97 -5.69
N MET A 165 -2.29 2.01 -5.31
CA MET A 165 -1.98 2.81 -4.12
C MET A 165 -3.25 3.28 -3.41
#